data_f82bd4510091987c23ccd97ba7654284
#
_entry.id   f82bd4510091987c23ccd97ba7654284
#
_cell.length_a   1.000
_cell.length_b   1.000
_cell.length_c   1.000
_cell.angle_alpha   90.00
_cell.angle_beta   90.00
_cell.angle_gamma   90.00
#
_symmetry.space_group_name_H-M   'P 1'
#
loop_
_entity.id
_entity.type
_entity.pdbx_description
1 polymer ?
#
loop_
_entity_poly.entity_id
_entity_poly.type
_entity_poly.pdbx_seq_one_letter_code
_entity_poly.pdbx_strand_id
1 'polypeptide(L)'
;MNSRALALGIAAAALVATSACNKSNNNNRNGPPAAQTKKAQKIAGTKTIAAGLAPTSRFMAAAKAAGLDQTLAGPGPYTVFVPDDAAFNGAPAGTFDATPRNRGQITGVIANLILPGTVMVTDIDKAIDNRKGQTKLATMGGGTLTASREGGKTVLTDAAGHKATITQADEQYTNGVVHHIDALLMPSRPSAKPAVGQKRGR
;
A
#
# COMPACT_ATOMS: atom_id res chain seq x y z
N MET A 1 -51.21 -46.77 31.22
CA MET A 1 -52.37 -47.12 30.37
C MET A 1 -52.06 -46.66 28.97
N ASN A 2 -51.78 -47.64 28.14
CA ASN A 2 -52.26 -47.86 26.76
C ASN A 2 -51.83 -46.81 25.72
N SER A 3 -51.29 -47.12 24.63
CA SER A 3 -51.09 -48.25 23.74
C SER A 3 -50.76 -47.65 22.36
N ARG A 4 -49.73 -48.17 21.67
CA ARG A 4 -49.73 -48.73 20.31
C ARG A 4 -50.32 -47.83 19.17
N ALA A 5 -49.71 -47.68 18.02
CA ALA A 5 -49.22 -48.57 16.97
C ALA A 5 -48.42 -47.75 15.96
N LEU A 6 -47.29 -48.12 15.44
CA LEU A 6 -46.96 -49.00 14.31
C LEU A 6 -47.65 -48.70 12.99
N ALA A 7 -46.84 -48.20 11.99
CA ALA A 7 -46.90 -48.49 10.54
C ALA A 7 -45.68 -47.84 9.89
N LEU A 8 -44.72 -48.45 9.50
CA LEU A 8 -44.19 -49.27 8.41
C LEU A 8 -44.61 -48.77 7.02
N GLY A 9 -43.69 -48.23 6.26
CA GLY A 9 -43.83 -47.86 4.83
C GLY A 9 -42.46 -47.77 4.17
N ILE A 10 -42.16 -48.83 3.44
CA ILE A 10 -40.97 -49.15 2.67
C ILE A 10 -41.05 -48.50 1.28
N ALA A 11 -39.89 -48.29 0.69
CA ALA A 11 -39.52 -48.24 -0.74
C ALA A 11 -39.17 -46.85 -1.27
N ALA A 12 -38.17 -46.63 -2.06
CA ALA A 12 -37.15 -47.34 -2.80
C ALA A 12 -36.30 -46.31 -3.54
N ALA A 13 -35.05 -46.54 -3.53
CA ALA A 13 -33.99 -46.24 -4.50
C ALA A 13 -34.27 -45.41 -5.74
N ALA A 14 -33.37 -44.40 -5.97
CA ALA A 14 -32.75 -44.22 -7.29
C ALA A 14 -31.41 -43.46 -7.13
N LEU A 15 -30.32 -44.18 -7.33
CA LEU A 15 -29.01 -43.65 -7.65
C LEU A 15 -29.06 -42.98 -9.03
N VAL A 16 -28.54 -41.77 -9.11
CA VAL A 16 -27.89 -41.31 -10.35
C VAL A 16 -26.60 -40.58 -9.96
N ALA A 17 -25.52 -41.32 -10.10
CA ALA A 17 -24.16 -40.76 -10.15
C ALA A 17 -23.93 -40.17 -11.53
N THR A 18 -23.63 -38.88 -11.59
CA THR A 18 -22.92 -38.31 -12.76
C THR A 18 -21.67 -37.64 -12.27
N SER A 19 -20.59 -38.38 -12.34
CA SER A 19 -19.21 -37.84 -12.36
C SER A 19 -19.04 -36.95 -13.55
N ALA A 20 -18.75 -35.68 -13.31
CA ALA A 20 -18.12 -34.82 -14.29
C ALA A 20 -16.81 -34.31 -13.69
N CYS A 21 -15.75 -35.10 -13.86
CA CYS A 21 -14.37 -34.62 -13.76
C CYS A 21 -14.15 -33.56 -14.85
N ASN A 22 -14.13 -32.29 -14.48
CA ASN A 22 -13.52 -31.30 -15.31
C ASN A 22 -12.12 -30.98 -14.76
N LYS A 23 -11.15 -31.71 -15.32
CA LYS A 23 -9.74 -31.54 -15.09
C LYS A 23 -9.28 -30.34 -15.94
N SER A 24 -9.36 -29.15 -15.38
CA SER A 24 -8.74 -27.97 -15.99
C SER A 24 -7.37 -27.76 -15.34
N ASN A 25 -6.36 -28.33 -15.99
CA ASN A 25 -4.96 -27.95 -15.79
C ASN A 25 -4.80 -26.49 -16.19
N ASN A 26 -4.53 -25.64 -15.23
CA ASN A 26 -3.93 -24.35 -15.50
C ASN A 26 -2.78 -24.12 -14.52
N ASN A 27 -1.67 -24.83 -14.76
CA ASN A 27 -0.37 -24.49 -14.21
C ASN A 27 0.14 -23.27 -14.97
N ASN A 28 0.08 -22.11 -14.40
CA ASN A 28 1.13 -21.11 -14.43
C ASN A 28 0.69 -19.84 -13.67
N ARG A 29 1.02 -19.73 -12.38
CA ARG A 29 1.03 -18.44 -11.67
C ARG A 29 2.10 -18.47 -10.60
N ASN A 30 3.33 -18.20 -11.02
CA ASN A 30 4.36 -17.68 -10.14
C ASN A 30 4.14 -16.15 -10.01
N GLY A 31 3.16 -15.77 -9.20
CA GLY A 31 3.01 -14.44 -8.64
C GLY A 31 2.91 -14.59 -7.12
N PRO A 32 3.45 -13.68 -6.31
CA PRO A 32 3.28 -13.76 -4.87
C PRO A 32 1.79 -13.78 -4.54
N PRO A 33 1.32 -14.62 -3.61
CA PRO A 33 -0.08 -14.66 -3.25
C PRO A 33 -0.48 -13.33 -2.62
N ALA A 34 -1.36 -12.61 -3.30
CA ALA A 34 -2.12 -11.54 -2.69
C ALA A 34 -3.00 -12.21 -1.62
N ALA A 35 -2.57 -12.19 -0.38
CA ALA A 35 -3.37 -12.58 0.76
C ALA A 35 -4.50 -11.55 0.94
N GLN A 36 -5.56 -11.73 0.16
CA GLN A 36 -6.83 -11.04 0.38
C GLN A 36 -7.48 -11.69 1.59
N THR A 37 -7.14 -11.21 2.78
CA THR A 37 -7.85 -11.58 3.99
C THR A 37 -9.23 -10.93 3.94
N LYS A 38 -10.28 -11.75 3.93
CA LYS A 38 -11.71 -11.36 3.99
C LYS A 38 -12.07 -10.43 5.18
N LYS A 39 -11.12 -10.09 6.03
CA LYS A 39 -11.26 -9.15 7.15
C LYS A 39 -11.09 -7.68 6.72
N ALA A 40 -10.44 -7.41 5.58
CA ALA A 40 -10.25 -6.06 5.06
C ALA A 40 -11.50 -5.46 4.39
N GLN A 41 -12.51 -6.29 4.06
CA GLN A 41 -13.72 -5.83 3.38
C GLN A 41 -14.77 -5.20 4.31
N LYS A 42 -14.61 -5.23 5.63
CA LYS A 42 -15.68 -4.79 6.57
C LYS A 42 -15.53 -3.36 7.08
N ILE A 43 -14.47 -2.65 6.73
CA ILE A 43 -14.21 -1.29 7.21
C ILE A 43 -13.71 -0.42 6.05
N ALA A 44 -14.46 -0.35 4.97
CA ALA A 44 -14.22 0.65 3.94
C ALA A 44 -14.78 1.99 4.43
N GLY A 45 -13.96 3.03 4.47
CA GLY A 45 -14.43 4.40 4.64
C GLY A 45 -15.48 4.75 3.57
N THR A 46 -16.28 5.77 3.82
CA THR A 46 -17.32 6.21 2.87
C THR A 46 -16.78 7.11 1.75
N LYS A 47 -15.50 7.51 1.83
CA LYS A 47 -14.84 8.43 0.90
C LYS A 47 -13.57 7.81 0.33
N THR A 48 -13.16 8.24 -0.85
CA THR A 48 -11.81 7.93 -1.38
C THR A 48 -10.75 8.70 -0.61
N ILE A 49 -9.48 8.29 -0.72
CA ILE A 49 -8.35 8.98 -0.09
C ILE A 49 -8.33 10.46 -0.48
N ALA A 50 -8.49 10.76 -1.78
CA ALA A 50 -8.51 12.14 -2.26
C ALA A 50 -9.67 12.97 -1.69
N ALA A 51 -10.83 12.36 -1.43
CA ALA A 51 -11.99 13.05 -0.88
C ALA A 51 -11.98 13.14 0.65
N GLY A 52 -11.20 12.32 1.31
CA GLY A 52 -11.09 12.27 2.76
C GLY A 52 -9.99 13.18 3.32
N LEU A 53 -8.86 13.26 2.64
CA LEU A 53 -7.77 14.16 3.02
C LEU A 53 -8.18 15.62 2.82
N ALA A 54 -7.71 16.50 3.72
CA ALA A 54 -8.00 17.93 3.62
C ALA A 54 -7.47 18.49 2.28
N PRO A 55 -8.32 19.10 1.45
CA PRO A 55 -7.90 19.60 0.13
C PRO A 55 -6.87 20.73 0.22
N THR A 56 -6.78 21.39 1.38
CA THR A 56 -5.82 22.46 1.69
C THR A 56 -4.52 21.95 2.26
N SER A 57 -4.38 20.63 2.55
CA SER A 57 -3.14 20.05 3.05
C SER A 57 -2.01 20.18 2.02
N ARG A 58 -0.79 20.35 2.50
CA ARG A 58 0.40 20.44 1.62
C ARG A 58 0.60 19.15 0.83
N PHE A 59 0.25 18.01 1.41
CA PHE A 59 0.29 16.72 0.71
C PHE A 59 -0.64 16.71 -0.51
N MET A 60 -1.91 17.13 -0.35
CA MET A 60 -2.86 17.16 -1.47
C MET A 60 -2.49 18.19 -2.52
N ALA A 61 -1.94 19.34 -2.12
CA ALA A 61 -1.40 20.32 -3.05
C ALA A 61 -0.24 19.74 -3.88
N ALA A 62 0.68 19.01 -3.23
CA ALA A 62 1.79 18.32 -3.89
C ALA A 62 1.31 17.17 -4.78
N ALA A 63 0.34 16.37 -4.33
CA ALA A 63 -0.25 15.29 -5.12
C ALA A 63 -0.92 15.83 -6.40
N LYS A 64 -1.61 16.97 -6.30
CA LYS A 64 -2.21 17.64 -7.45
C LYS A 64 -1.15 18.19 -8.40
N ALA A 65 -0.10 18.84 -7.89
CA ALA A 65 1.03 19.32 -8.69
C ALA A 65 1.75 18.16 -9.41
N ALA A 66 1.82 16.99 -8.78
CA ALA A 66 2.33 15.74 -9.33
C ALA A 66 1.41 15.12 -10.40
N GLY A 67 0.12 15.45 -10.42
CA GLY A 67 -0.91 14.79 -11.22
C GLY A 67 -1.33 13.42 -10.66
N LEU A 68 -1.13 13.19 -9.36
CA LEU A 68 -1.48 11.94 -8.67
C LEU A 68 -2.81 12.03 -7.90
N ASP A 69 -3.46 13.19 -7.89
CA ASP A 69 -4.77 13.41 -7.30
C ASP A 69 -5.83 12.48 -7.89
N GLN A 70 -5.80 12.26 -9.21
CA GLN A 70 -6.70 11.33 -9.89
C GLN A 70 -6.43 9.87 -9.49
N THR A 71 -5.16 9.51 -9.24
CA THR A 71 -4.81 8.18 -8.74
C THR A 71 -5.38 7.97 -7.34
N LEU A 72 -5.27 8.97 -6.46
CA LEU A 72 -5.82 8.91 -5.11
C LEU A 72 -7.37 8.97 -5.07
N ALA A 73 -8.00 9.47 -6.12
CA ALA A 73 -9.45 9.46 -6.30
C ALA A 73 -9.95 8.17 -6.98
N GLY A 74 -9.08 7.49 -7.72
CA GLY A 74 -9.39 6.32 -8.53
C GLY A 74 -9.51 5.03 -7.73
N PRO A 75 -9.76 3.90 -8.43
CA PRO A 75 -9.85 2.60 -7.80
C PRO A 75 -8.49 2.18 -7.23
N GLY A 76 -8.50 1.74 -5.94
CA GLY A 76 -7.34 1.19 -5.27
C GLY A 76 -7.19 -0.32 -5.45
N PRO A 77 -6.61 -0.99 -4.48
CA PRO A 77 -6.28 -0.46 -3.14
C PRO A 77 -4.89 0.20 -3.07
N TYR A 78 -4.77 1.22 -2.23
CA TYR A 78 -3.52 1.92 -1.96
C TYR A 78 -3.26 2.02 -0.45
N THR A 79 -1.98 2.08 -0.09
CA THR A 79 -1.53 2.56 1.22
C THR A 79 -0.77 3.86 1.01
N VAL A 80 -1.16 4.92 1.69
CA VAL A 80 -0.54 6.24 1.53
C VAL A 80 0.04 6.70 2.85
N PHE A 81 1.33 7.02 2.85
CA PHE A 81 1.97 7.70 3.96
C PHE A 81 1.85 9.21 3.75
N VAL A 82 1.09 9.87 4.60
CA VAL A 82 0.81 11.32 4.50
C VAL A 82 1.64 12.08 5.52
N PRO A 83 2.66 12.84 5.08
CA PRO A 83 3.41 13.70 5.97
C PRO A 83 2.53 14.83 6.52
N ASP A 84 2.68 15.14 7.80
CA ASP A 84 2.07 16.31 8.40
C ASP A 84 2.54 17.58 7.67
N ASP A 85 1.74 18.62 7.63
CA ASP A 85 2.07 19.87 6.91
C ASP A 85 3.41 20.47 7.38
N ALA A 86 3.74 20.32 8.66
CA ALA A 86 5.02 20.76 9.23
C ALA A 86 6.23 19.99 8.65
N ALA A 87 6.04 18.72 8.28
CA ALA A 87 7.11 17.88 7.73
C ALA A 87 7.65 18.42 6.39
N PHE A 88 6.82 19.13 5.64
CA PHE A 88 7.24 19.75 4.38
C PHE A 88 8.25 20.90 4.57
N ASN A 89 8.37 21.47 5.78
CA ASN A 89 9.36 22.51 6.07
C ASN A 89 10.79 21.98 6.08
N GLY A 90 10.97 20.65 6.23
CA GLY A 90 12.27 19.99 6.11
C GLY A 90 12.78 19.84 4.67
N ALA A 91 11.94 20.12 3.66
CA ALA A 91 12.37 20.09 2.27
C ALA A 91 13.08 21.40 1.87
N PRO A 92 14.03 21.33 0.92
CA PRO A 92 14.62 22.56 0.36
C PRO A 92 13.56 23.49 -0.20
N ALA A 93 13.75 24.81 -0.04
CA ALA A 93 12.83 25.81 -0.54
C ALA A 93 12.57 25.62 -2.04
N GLY A 94 11.31 25.79 -2.46
CA GLY A 94 10.90 25.65 -3.85
C GLY A 94 10.73 24.22 -4.36
N THR A 95 11.03 23.18 -3.55
CA THR A 95 10.91 21.77 -3.97
C THR A 95 9.48 21.43 -4.40
N PHE A 96 8.48 21.97 -3.72
CA PHE A 96 7.06 21.72 -3.95
C PHE A 96 6.35 22.83 -4.70
N ASP A 97 7.09 23.80 -5.27
CA ASP A 97 6.48 24.80 -6.14
C ASP A 97 5.91 24.13 -7.38
N ALA A 98 4.63 24.37 -7.67
CA ALA A 98 3.89 23.76 -8.76
C ALA A 98 4.34 24.31 -10.13
N THR A 99 5.61 24.11 -10.47
CA THR A 99 6.20 24.51 -11.74
C THR A 99 6.42 23.29 -12.64
N PRO A 100 6.39 23.46 -13.98
CA PRO A 100 6.69 22.36 -14.89
C PRO A 100 8.05 21.70 -14.63
N ARG A 101 9.04 22.48 -14.17
CA ARG A 101 10.39 22.00 -13.84
C ARG A 101 10.38 21.06 -12.63
N ASN A 102 9.58 21.37 -11.63
CA ASN A 102 9.53 20.62 -10.38
C ASN A 102 8.60 19.40 -10.43
N ARG A 103 7.71 19.35 -11.43
CA ARG A 103 6.66 18.30 -11.51
C ARG A 103 7.23 16.90 -11.38
N GLY A 104 8.29 16.57 -12.12
CA GLY A 104 8.91 15.25 -12.05
C GLY A 104 9.47 14.91 -10.67
N GLN A 105 10.08 15.90 -10.00
CA GLN A 105 10.58 15.73 -8.63
C GLN A 105 9.43 15.53 -7.64
N ILE A 106 8.39 16.35 -7.71
CA ILE A 106 7.21 16.24 -6.85
C ILE A 106 6.55 14.87 -7.06
N THR A 107 6.38 14.45 -8.33
CA THR A 107 5.83 13.12 -8.65
C THR A 107 6.65 12.01 -8.03
N GLY A 108 7.98 12.07 -8.13
CA GLY A 108 8.87 11.08 -7.51
C GLY A 108 8.71 11.01 -5.99
N VAL A 109 8.61 12.17 -5.31
CA VAL A 109 8.41 12.22 -3.85
C VAL A 109 7.06 11.63 -3.47
N ILE A 110 5.96 12.10 -4.09
CA ILE A 110 4.61 11.65 -3.74
C ILE A 110 4.42 10.17 -4.08
N ALA A 111 4.89 9.70 -5.25
CA ALA A 111 4.81 8.29 -5.62
C ALA A 111 5.64 7.38 -4.68
N ASN A 112 6.70 7.91 -4.06
CA ASN A 112 7.49 7.19 -3.06
C ASN A 112 6.75 7.04 -1.71
N LEU A 113 5.70 7.81 -1.47
CA LEU A 113 4.85 7.73 -0.28
C LEU A 113 3.60 6.86 -0.50
N ILE A 114 3.42 6.29 -1.68
CA ILE A 114 2.27 5.46 -2.04
C ILE A 114 2.73 4.03 -2.29
N LEU A 115 2.10 3.07 -1.63
CA LEU A 115 2.30 1.64 -1.87
C LEU A 115 1.08 1.05 -2.60
N PRO A 116 1.29 0.11 -3.51
CA PRO A 116 0.20 -0.68 -4.06
C PRO A 116 -0.32 -1.68 -3.00
N GLY A 117 -1.63 -1.75 -2.84
CA GLY A 117 -2.26 -2.64 -1.88
C GLY A 117 -2.63 -1.95 -0.57
N THR A 118 -3.43 -2.65 0.25
CA THR A 118 -3.79 -2.22 1.61
C THR A 118 -2.86 -2.89 2.60
N VAL A 119 -2.08 -2.09 3.32
CA VAL A 119 -1.13 -2.54 4.34
C VAL A 119 -1.47 -1.83 5.65
N MET A 120 -1.94 -2.57 6.64
CA MET A 120 -2.22 -2.05 7.98
C MET A 120 -0.93 -1.98 8.79
N VAL A 121 -0.87 -1.09 9.80
CA VAL A 121 0.31 -1.01 10.66
C VAL A 121 0.62 -2.34 11.36
N THR A 122 -0.42 -3.09 11.72
CA THR A 122 -0.26 -4.43 12.30
C THR A 122 0.39 -5.44 11.35
N ASP A 123 0.21 -5.29 10.04
CA ASP A 123 0.85 -6.15 9.05
C ASP A 123 2.32 -5.76 8.85
N ILE A 124 2.60 -4.45 8.91
CA ILE A 124 3.98 -3.94 8.92
C ILE A 124 4.71 -4.45 10.15
N ASP A 125 4.11 -4.36 11.34
CA ASP A 125 4.69 -4.81 12.59
C ASP A 125 4.99 -6.32 12.59
N LYS A 126 4.05 -7.14 12.14
CA LYS A 126 4.28 -8.58 11.96
C LYS A 126 5.41 -8.86 10.98
N ALA A 127 5.49 -8.10 9.88
CA ALA A 127 6.55 -8.27 8.91
C ALA A 127 7.92 -7.86 9.47
N ILE A 128 7.98 -6.84 10.34
CA ILE A 128 9.18 -6.45 11.08
C ILE A 128 9.62 -7.57 12.01
N ASP A 129 8.68 -8.12 12.82
CA ASP A 129 8.98 -9.19 13.79
C ASP A 129 9.47 -10.45 13.07
N ASN A 130 8.83 -10.84 11.96
CA ASN A 130 9.19 -12.01 11.16
C ASN A 130 10.54 -11.85 10.41
N ARG A 131 11.02 -10.63 10.22
CA ARG A 131 12.23 -10.33 9.43
C ARG A 131 13.37 -9.73 10.24
N LYS A 132 13.49 -10.12 11.50
CA LYS A 132 14.61 -9.72 12.38
C LYS A 132 14.71 -8.21 12.62
N GLY A 133 13.57 -7.54 12.79
CA GLY A 133 13.50 -6.14 13.23
C GLY A 133 13.33 -5.11 12.13
N GLN A 134 13.29 -5.51 10.85
CA GLN A 134 13.01 -4.58 9.74
C GLN A 134 12.35 -5.26 8.55
N THR A 135 11.54 -4.53 7.79
CA THR A 135 10.94 -5.00 6.55
C THR A 135 11.01 -3.94 5.46
N LYS A 136 10.98 -4.36 4.20
CA LYS A 136 11.03 -3.48 3.04
C LYS A 136 9.64 -3.36 2.42
N LEU A 137 9.22 -2.14 2.14
CA LEU A 137 7.95 -1.78 1.53
C LEU A 137 8.24 -1.19 0.15
N ALA A 138 7.76 -1.83 -0.90
CA ALA A 138 7.92 -1.34 -2.28
C ALA A 138 6.92 -0.22 -2.56
N THR A 139 7.38 0.89 -3.13
CA THR A 139 6.59 2.06 -3.43
C THR A 139 6.19 2.14 -4.90
N MET A 140 5.13 2.89 -5.23
CA MET A 140 4.72 3.13 -6.62
C MET A 140 5.75 3.95 -7.40
N GLY A 141 6.60 4.72 -6.71
CA GLY A 141 7.73 5.42 -7.31
C GLY A 141 8.90 4.52 -7.73
N GLY A 142 8.77 3.20 -7.51
CA GLY A 142 9.84 2.23 -7.78
C GLY A 142 10.94 2.20 -6.73
N GLY A 143 10.80 2.99 -5.67
CA GLY A 143 11.69 2.99 -4.51
C GLY A 143 11.29 1.94 -3.48
N THR A 144 12.02 1.95 -2.37
CA THR A 144 11.77 1.08 -1.22
C THR A 144 11.88 1.91 0.05
N LEU A 145 10.89 1.78 0.93
CA LEU A 145 10.96 2.24 2.31
C LEU A 145 11.30 1.06 3.20
N THR A 146 12.15 1.28 4.18
CA THR A 146 12.45 0.28 5.21
C THR A 146 11.64 0.62 6.45
N ALA A 147 10.79 -0.28 6.89
CA ALA A 147 10.06 -0.13 8.14
C ALA A 147 10.79 -0.90 9.26
N SER A 148 10.93 -0.26 10.40
CA SER A 148 11.54 -0.81 11.63
C SER A 148 10.74 -0.36 12.85
N ARG A 149 11.05 -0.92 14.02
CA ARG A 149 10.44 -0.49 15.27
C ARG A 149 11.48 0.23 16.12
N GLU A 150 11.19 1.48 16.50
CA GLU A 150 12.03 2.28 17.37
C GLU A 150 11.16 2.87 18.51
N GLY A 151 11.55 2.65 19.76
CA GLY A 151 10.78 3.13 20.90
C GLY A 151 9.31 2.69 20.96
N GLY A 152 9.01 1.50 20.43
CA GLY A 152 7.65 0.97 20.37
C GLY A 152 6.78 1.56 19.23
N LYS A 153 7.34 2.44 18.40
CA LYS A 153 6.67 3.03 17.23
C LYS A 153 7.22 2.46 15.93
N THR A 154 6.38 2.39 14.92
CA THR A 154 6.82 2.02 13.57
C THR A 154 7.46 3.23 12.90
N VAL A 155 8.72 3.07 12.49
CA VAL A 155 9.53 4.09 11.82
C VAL A 155 9.82 3.63 10.39
N LEU A 156 9.63 4.54 9.46
CA LEU A 156 9.95 4.36 8.05
C LEU A 156 11.28 5.07 7.76
N THR A 157 12.13 4.41 7.00
CA THR A 157 13.41 4.98 6.56
C THR A 157 13.48 4.91 5.04
N ASP A 158 13.79 6.02 4.39
CA ASP A 158 14.03 6.07 2.95
C ASP A 158 15.43 5.59 2.58
N ALA A 159 15.72 5.50 1.30
CA ALA A 159 17.03 5.05 0.82
C ALA A 159 18.15 6.07 1.04
N ALA A 160 17.83 7.32 1.40
CA ALA A 160 18.80 8.35 1.79
C ALA A 160 19.07 8.34 3.31
N GLY A 161 18.30 7.57 4.08
CA GLY A 161 18.44 7.45 5.53
C GLY A 161 17.56 8.41 6.32
N HIS A 162 16.65 9.18 5.68
CA HIS A 162 15.69 9.99 6.41
C HIS A 162 14.68 9.09 7.08
N LYS A 163 14.29 9.44 8.30
CA LYS A 163 13.35 8.69 9.10
C LYS A 163 12.05 9.45 9.29
N ALA A 164 10.94 8.74 9.29
CA ALA A 164 9.63 9.25 9.61
C ALA A 164 8.90 8.26 10.51
N THR A 165 8.30 8.76 11.60
CA THR A 165 7.52 7.95 12.53
C THR A 165 6.05 7.98 12.12
N ILE A 166 5.37 6.85 12.17
CA ILE A 166 3.91 6.81 12.01
C ILE A 166 3.27 7.42 13.27
N THR A 167 2.58 8.55 13.08
CA THR A 167 1.91 9.31 14.16
C THR A 167 0.47 8.89 14.34
N GLN A 168 -0.23 8.64 13.21
CA GLN A 168 -1.59 8.11 13.19
C GLN A 168 -1.68 7.04 12.11
N ALA A 169 -2.22 5.88 12.47
CA ALA A 169 -2.24 4.72 11.60
C ALA A 169 -3.66 4.30 11.24
N ASP A 170 -3.76 3.55 10.13
CA ASP A 170 -4.94 2.78 9.74
C ASP A 170 -6.21 3.60 9.51
N GLU A 171 -6.08 4.83 9.03
CA GLU A 171 -7.23 5.62 8.58
C GLU A 171 -7.75 5.05 7.26
N GLN A 172 -8.98 4.54 7.28
CA GLN A 172 -9.52 3.72 6.21
C GLN A 172 -10.41 4.51 5.25
N TYR A 173 -10.20 4.27 3.96
CA TYR A 173 -10.91 4.85 2.83
C TYR A 173 -11.46 3.77 1.91
N THR A 174 -12.39 4.12 1.02
CA THR A 174 -12.98 3.16 0.07
C THR A 174 -11.95 2.53 -0.87
N ASN A 175 -10.86 3.23 -1.13
CA ASN A 175 -9.81 2.82 -2.06
C ASN A 175 -8.44 2.63 -1.40
N GLY A 176 -8.38 2.52 -0.07
CA GLY A 176 -7.13 2.21 0.62
C GLY A 176 -7.06 2.66 2.06
N VAL A 177 -5.85 2.80 2.57
CA VAL A 177 -5.54 3.19 3.93
C VAL A 177 -4.51 4.31 3.94
N VAL A 178 -4.62 5.21 4.92
CA VAL A 178 -3.68 6.31 5.15
C VAL A 178 -3.00 6.12 6.50
N HIS A 179 -1.70 6.38 6.54
CA HIS A 179 -0.91 6.51 7.76
C HIS A 179 -0.25 7.88 7.76
N HIS A 180 -0.46 8.67 8.80
CA HIS A 180 0.21 9.95 8.96
C HIS A 180 1.63 9.76 9.50
N ILE A 181 2.57 10.56 9.02
CA ILE A 181 3.97 10.51 9.40
C ILE A 181 4.49 11.92 9.76
N ASP A 182 5.43 11.97 10.71
CA ASP A 182 5.98 13.22 11.26
C ASP A 182 7.07 13.86 10.40
N ALA A 183 7.58 13.15 9.39
CA ALA A 183 8.65 13.66 8.52
C ALA A 183 8.41 13.30 7.06
N LEU A 184 9.00 14.06 6.16
CA LEU A 184 8.94 13.83 4.72
C LEU A 184 10.04 12.85 4.30
N LEU A 185 9.65 11.78 3.62
CA LEU A 185 10.58 10.82 3.02
C LEU A 185 10.81 11.17 1.55
N MET A 186 12.07 11.27 1.18
CA MET A 186 12.48 11.65 -0.16
C MET A 186 12.99 10.42 -0.93
N PRO A 187 12.64 10.24 -2.21
CA PRO A 187 13.29 9.20 -2.99
C PRO A 187 14.78 9.52 -3.11
N SER A 188 15.63 8.51 -2.98
CA SER A 188 17.03 8.70 -3.36
C SER A 188 17.07 9.14 -4.82
N ARG A 189 17.75 10.26 -5.10
CA ARG A 189 18.08 10.59 -6.49
C ARG A 189 18.83 9.38 -7.05
N PRO A 190 18.46 8.83 -8.22
CA PRO A 190 19.34 7.89 -8.87
C PRO A 190 20.67 8.61 -8.99
N SER A 191 21.69 8.11 -8.28
CA SER A 191 23.05 8.58 -8.43
C SER A 191 23.33 8.50 -9.93
N ALA A 192 23.59 9.66 -10.55
CA ALA A 192 23.98 9.69 -11.93
C ALA A 192 25.15 8.71 -12.05
N LYS A 193 24.93 7.60 -12.75
CA LYS A 193 25.99 6.64 -13.04
C LYS A 193 27.14 7.47 -13.61
N PRO A 194 28.35 7.43 -13.03
CA PRO A 194 29.43 8.20 -13.57
C PRO A 194 29.55 7.86 -15.04
N ALA A 195 29.48 8.88 -15.90
CA ALA A 195 29.64 8.68 -17.33
C ALA A 195 30.95 7.92 -17.53
N VAL A 196 30.84 6.69 -18.00
CA VAL A 196 31.99 5.87 -18.36
C VAL A 196 32.76 6.69 -19.37
N GLY A 197 33.98 7.09 -18.96
CA GLY A 197 34.83 7.99 -19.70
C GLY A 197 34.92 7.58 -21.16
N GLN A 198 34.50 8.46 -22.05
CA GLN A 198 34.89 8.38 -23.45
C GLN A 198 36.41 8.50 -23.51
N LYS A 199 37.05 7.35 -23.69
CA LYS A 199 38.45 7.29 -24.11
C LYS A 199 38.54 8.06 -25.43
N ARG A 200 38.98 9.32 -25.38
CA ARG A 200 39.46 10.02 -26.58
C ARG A 200 40.66 9.25 -27.08
N GLY A 201 40.49 8.48 -28.16
CA GLY A 201 41.59 7.98 -28.95
C GLY A 201 42.33 9.15 -29.59
N ARG A 202 43.62 9.10 -29.41
CA ARG A 202 44.60 9.88 -30.20
C ARG A 202 44.82 9.16 -31.50
#